data_7a0621dab4732f44fd604bcecb645819
#
_entry.id   7a0621dab4732f44fd604bcecb645819
#
_cell.length_a   1.000
_cell.length_b   1.000
_cell.length_c   1.000
_cell.angle_alpha   90.00
_cell.angle_beta   90.00
_cell.angle_gamma   90.00
#
_symmetry.space_group_name_H-M   'P 1'
#
loop_
_entity.id
_entity.type
_entity.pdbx_description
1 polymer ?
#
loop_
_entity_poly.entity_id
_entity_poly.type
_entity_poly.pdbx_seq_one_letter_code
_entity_poly.pdbx_strand_id
1 'polypeptide(L)'
;TLITEVSPNVVINAAAYTQVVRAERDQELADKVNHLAVANIAKACESIDALLVHISTDYVFDGKALSPYRENDTPKPLSAYGTSKLRGERAISSSGCRYVTIRSSWLFSEHGENFMKRILRNATNQQTLRVVSSETGCPTYAPDLARAIVLCLEKLKDCHSPTGLY
;
A
#
# COMPACT_ATOMS: atom_id res chain seq x y z
N THR A 1 -20.79 -0.37 -11.21
CA THR A 1 -19.77 0.50 -10.55
C THR A 1 -19.07 1.35 -11.60
N LEU A 2 -18.44 2.48 -11.18
CA LEU A 2 -17.68 3.31 -12.11
C LEU A 2 -16.61 2.50 -12.89
N ILE A 3 -15.96 1.56 -12.22
CA ILE A 3 -14.95 0.67 -12.86
C ILE A 3 -15.60 -0.14 -13.99
N THR A 4 -16.74 -0.75 -13.76
CA THR A 4 -17.45 -1.54 -14.79
C THR A 4 -18.05 -0.69 -15.91
N GLU A 5 -18.41 0.55 -15.63
CA GLU A 5 -18.92 1.50 -16.63
C GLU A 5 -17.82 2.03 -17.55
N VAL A 6 -16.67 2.39 -16.97
CA VAL A 6 -15.49 2.89 -17.72
C VAL A 6 -14.75 1.76 -18.42
N SER A 7 -14.80 0.55 -17.87
CA SER A 7 -14.12 -0.67 -18.38
C SER A 7 -12.62 -0.45 -18.71
N PRO A 8 -11.80 0.03 -17.76
CA PRO A 8 -10.39 0.27 -18.00
C PRO A 8 -9.60 -1.04 -18.08
N ASN A 9 -8.47 -1.04 -18.80
CA ASN A 9 -7.55 -2.17 -18.83
C ASN A 9 -6.73 -2.32 -17.53
N VAL A 10 -6.51 -1.22 -16.81
CA VAL A 10 -5.72 -1.15 -15.57
C VAL A 10 -6.41 -0.26 -14.56
N VAL A 11 -6.49 -0.73 -13.33
CA VAL A 11 -6.94 0.06 -12.17
C VAL A 11 -5.77 0.19 -11.21
N ILE A 12 -5.36 1.42 -10.87
CA ILE A 12 -4.33 1.68 -9.86
C ILE A 12 -5.03 2.15 -8.58
N ASN A 13 -5.01 1.32 -7.55
CA ASN A 13 -5.55 1.66 -6.24
C ASN A 13 -4.45 2.21 -5.32
N ALA A 14 -4.33 3.53 -5.28
CA ALA A 14 -3.49 4.27 -4.35
C ALA A 14 -4.26 4.84 -3.14
N ALA A 15 -5.57 4.56 -3.03
CA ALA A 15 -6.39 5.01 -1.92
C ALA A 15 -6.19 4.11 -0.69
N ALA A 16 -6.05 4.72 0.49
CA ALA A 16 -5.96 3.99 1.75
C ALA A 16 -6.32 4.89 2.94
N TYR A 17 -6.78 4.28 4.01
CA TYR A 17 -6.77 4.89 5.34
C TYR A 17 -5.36 4.73 5.92
N THR A 18 -4.59 5.81 6.02
CA THR A 18 -3.14 5.78 6.32
C THR A 18 -2.78 6.30 7.72
N GLN A 19 -3.75 6.69 8.52
CA GLN A 19 -3.51 7.20 9.88
C GLN A 19 -3.28 6.04 10.86
N VAL A 20 -2.07 5.50 10.91
CA VAL A 20 -1.70 4.28 11.65
C VAL A 20 -2.18 4.32 13.11
N VAL A 21 -1.81 5.37 13.85
CA VAL A 21 -2.18 5.51 15.27
C VAL A 21 -3.69 5.65 15.46
N ARG A 22 -4.36 6.38 14.57
CA ARG A 22 -5.80 6.59 14.65
C ARG A 22 -6.57 5.32 14.27
N ALA A 23 -6.02 4.46 13.42
CA ALA A 23 -6.62 3.19 13.05
C ALA A 23 -6.90 2.27 14.25
N GLU A 24 -6.14 2.42 15.36
CA GLU A 24 -6.40 1.65 16.59
C GLU A 24 -7.77 1.97 17.21
N ARG A 25 -8.27 3.20 17.00
CA ARG A 25 -9.60 3.64 17.46
C ARG A 25 -10.67 3.51 16.36
N ASP A 26 -10.29 3.73 15.12
CA ASP A 26 -11.17 3.77 13.95
C ASP A 26 -11.06 2.46 13.14
N GLN A 27 -10.97 1.29 13.81
CA GLN A 27 -10.72 -0.02 13.17
C GLN A 27 -11.74 -0.34 12.07
N GLU A 28 -13.03 -0.04 12.31
CA GLU A 28 -14.08 -0.27 11.32
C GLU A 28 -13.87 0.58 10.04
N LEU A 29 -13.47 1.84 10.17
CA LEU A 29 -13.22 2.70 9.04
C LEU A 29 -11.96 2.24 8.28
N ALA A 30 -10.91 1.87 9.01
CA ALA A 30 -9.71 1.31 8.41
C ALA A 30 -10.01 0.02 7.64
N ASP A 31 -10.81 -0.88 8.20
CA ASP A 31 -11.23 -2.12 7.53
C ASP A 31 -12.14 -1.84 6.32
N LYS A 32 -13.08 -0.92 6.43
CA LYS A 32 -13.93 -0.51 5.29
C LYS A 32 -13.11 -0.02 4.10
N VAL A 33 -12.10 0.82 4.34
CA VAL A 33 -11.29 1.43 3.28
C VAL A 33 -10.20 0.49 2.78
N ASN A 34 -9.44 -0.13 3.70
CA ASN A 34 -8.25 -0.91 3.35
C ASN A 34 -8.53 -2.37 3.01
N HIS A 35 -9.72 -2.89 3.36
CA HIS A 35 -10.13 -4.26 3.09
C HIS A 35 -11.39 -4.33 2.22
N LEU A 36 -12.56 -3.90 2.72
CA LEU A 36 -13.83 -4.11 2.02
C LEU A 36 -13.90 -3.35 0.68
N ALA A 37 -13.43 -2.10 0.64
CA ALA A 37 -13.36 -1.35 -0.60
C ALA A 37 -12.38 -1.99 -1.60
N VAL A 38 -11.24 -2.49 -1.10
CA VAL A 38 -10.25 -3.20 -1.93
C VAL A 38 -10.82 -4.50 -2.49
N ALA A 39 -11.56 -5.27 -1.68
CA ALA A 39 -12.27 -6.46 -2.15
C ALA A 39 -13.29 -6.13 -3.27
N ASN A 40 -14.03 -5.03 -3.14
CA ASN A 40 -14.98 -4.59 -4.15
C ASN A 40 -14.28 -4.14 -5.45
N ILE A 41 -13.13 -3.45 -5.35
CA ILE A 41 -12.31 -3.08 -6.51
C ILE A 41 -11.81 -4.34 -7.21
N ALA A 42 -11.28 -5.32 -6.47
CA ALA A 42 -10.77 -6.57 -7.02
C ALA A 42 -11.85 -7.34 -7.79
N LYS A 43 -13.06 -7.47 -7.23
CA LYS A 43 -14.21 -8.09 -7.91
C LYS A 43 -14.62 -7.33 -9.19
N ALA A 44 -14.60 -5.99 -9.14
CA ALA A 44 -14.91 -5.20 -10.33
C ALA A 44 -13.84 -5.39 -11.41
N CYS A 45 -12.56 -5.44 -11.06
CA CYS A 45 -11.46 -5.73 -11.99
C CYS A 45 -11.60 -7.13 -12.61
N GLU A 46 -11.90 -8.15 -11.79
CA GLU A 46 -12.14 -9.51 -12.27
C GLU A 46 -13.25 -9.54 -13.33
N SER A 47 -14.38 -8.87 -13.05
CA SER A 47 -15.56 -8.89 -13.94
C SER A 47 -15.36 -8.28 -15.33
N ILE A 48 -14.29 -7.49 -15.52
CA ILE A 48 -13.94 -6.82 -16.79
C ILE A 48 -12.53 -7.21 -17.28
N ASP A 49 -11.89 -8.21 -16.67
CA ASP A 49 -10.50 -8.64 -16.94
C ASP A 49 -9.45 -7.52 -16.86
N ALA A 50 -9.65 -6.54 -15.96
CA ALA A 50 -8.70 -5.47 -15.72
C ALA A 50 -7.57 -5.91 -14.78
N LEU A 51 -6.36 -5.39 -15.00
CA LEU A 51 -5.24 -5.54 -14.08
C LEU A 51 -5.41 -4.58 -12.89
N LEU A 52 -5.38 -5.10 -11.67
CA LEU A 52 -5.36 -4.30 -10.44
C LEU A 52 -3.93 -4.09 -9.94
N VAL A 53 -3.46 -2.84 -9.89
CA VAL A 53 -2.25 -2.45 -9.16
C VAL A 53 -2.65 -1.90 -7.80
N HIS A 54 -2.18 -2.51 -6.71
CA HIS A 54 -2.52 -2.09 -5.34
C HIS A 54 -1.29 -1.74 -4.53
N ILE A 55 -1.32 -0.57 -3.89
CA ILE A 55 -0.25 -0.13 -2.99
C ILE A 55 -0.53 -0.63 -1.57
N SER A 56 0.34 -1.50 -1.07
CA SER A 56 0.33 -2.01 0.29
C SER A 56 1.46 -1.41 1.14
N THR A 57 1.81 -2.04 2.24
CA THR A 57 2.70 -1.49 3.27
C THR A 57 3.57 -2.58 3.90
N ASP A 58 4.74 -2.20 4.39
CA ASP A 58 5.60 -2.99 5.27
C ASP A 58 4.99 -3.26 6.66
N TYR A 59 3.99 -2.47 7.09
CA TYR A 59 3.23 -2.71 8.35
C TYR A 59 2.48 -4.04 8.39
N VAL A 60 2.46 -4.81 7.31
CA VAL A 60 1.99 -6.21 7.31
C VAL A 60 2.94 -7.14 8.06
N PHE A 61 4.16 -6.72 8.32
CA PHE A 61 5.18 -7.45 9.09
C PHE A 61 5.25 -6.97 10.55
N ASP A 62 5.91 -7.76 11.42
CA ASP A 62 6.08 -7.43 12.84
C ASP A 62 7.32 -6.59 13.16
N GLY A 63 8.15 -6.29 12.19
CA GLY A 63 9.36 -5.47 12.34
C GLY A 63 10.48 -6.09 13.18
N LYS A 64 10.45 -7.41 13.44
CA LYS A 64 11.41 -8.10 14.32
C LYS A 64 12.54 -8.79 13.58
N ALA A 65 12.51 -8.84 12.25
CA ALA A 65 13.57 -9.47 11.47
C ALA A 65 14.87 -8.67 11.59
N LEU A 66 15.99 -9.39 11.65
CA LEU A 66 17.34 -8.82 11.64
C LEU A 66 17.88 -8.58 10.22
N SER A 67 17.13 -9.02 9.20
CA SER A 67 17.41 -8.85 7.78
C SER A 67 16.19 -8.24 7.09
N PRO A 68 16.35 -7.65 5.89
CA PRO A 68 15.22 -7.16 5.13
C PRO A 68 14.17 -8.25 4.89
N TYR A 69 12.88 -7.90 5.05
CA TYR A 69 11.77 -8.78 4.69
C TYR A 69 11.72 -9.02 3.18
N ARG A 70 11.26 -10.21 2.82
CA ARG A 70 10.98 -10.61 1.44
C ARG A 70 9.48 -10.73 1.23
N GLU A 71 9.06 -10.75 -0.01
CA GLU A 71 7.65 -10.81 -0.41
C GLU A 71 6.95 -12.06 0.13
N ASN A 72 7.65 -13.19 0.21
CA ASN A 72 7.14 -14.48 0.67
C ASN A 72 7.30 -14.72 2.19
N ASP A 73 7.86 -13.77 2.93
CA ASP A 73 7.91 -13.88 4.40
C ASP A 73 6.49 -13.80 4.97
N THR A 74 6.26 -14.56 6.03
CA THR A 74 4.93 -14.66 6.64
C THR A 74 4.51 -13.33 7.28
N PRO A 75 3.43 -12.69 6.80
CA PRO A 75 2.94 -11.45 7.40
C PRO A 75 2.42 -11.66 8.82
N LYS A 76 2.78 -10.74 9.72
CA LYS A 76 2.37 -10.73 11.13
C LYS A 76 2.17 -9.31 11.63
N PRO A 77 1.13 -8.60 11.15
CA PRO A 77 0.89 -7.21 11.50
C PRO A 77 0.63 -7.04 12.99
N LEU A 78 1.19 -5.97 13.58
CA LEU A 78 1.02 -5.62 14.99
C LEU A 78 -0.02 -4.51 15.20
N SER A 79 -0.42 -3.79 14.14
CA SER A 79 -1.36 -2.67 14.21
C SER A 79 -2.68 -2.98 13.50
N ALA A 80 -3.74 -2.27 13.87
CA ALA A 80 -5.04 -2.32 13.18
C ALA A 80 -4.89 -1.88 11.70
N TYR A 81 -4.04 -0.87 11.43
CA TYR A 81 -3.70 -0.46 10.08
C TYR A 81 -3.08 -1.60 9.27
N GLY A 82 -1.99 -2.19 9.76
CA GLY A 82 -1.32 -3.31 9.07
C GLY A 82 -2.25 -4.50 8.86
N THR A 83 -3.09 -4.81 9.86
CA THR A 83 -4.10 -5.87 9.77
C THR A 83 -5.12 -5.58 8.67
N SER A 84 -5.64 -4.35 8.59
CA SER A 84 -6.61 -3.97 7.55
C SER A 84 -6.00 -4.03 6.15
N LYS A 85 -4.75 -3.58 5.98
CA LYS A 85 -4.01 -3.65 4.71
C LYS A 85 -3.77 -5.11 4.29
N LEU A 86 -3.35 -5.97 5.21
CA LEU A 86 -3.15 -7.40 4.93
C LEU A 86 -4.44 -8.11 4.52
N ARG A 87 -5.58 -7.75 5.13
CA ARG A 87 -6.90 -8.27 4.70
C ARG A 87 -7.21 -7.85 3.26
N GLY A 88 -6.87 -6.62 2.87
CA GLY A 88 -6.98 -6.14 1.49
C GLY A 88 -6.13 -6.96 0.52
N GLU A 89 -4.86 -7.22 0.85
CA GLU A 89 -3.98 -8.08 0.04
C GLU A 89 -4.59 -9.49 -0.16
N ARG A 90 -5.09 -10.09 0.93
CA ARG A 90 -5.74 -11.41 0.88
C ARG A 90 -7.03 -11.40 0.06
N ALA A 91 -7.82 -10.34 0.15
CA ALA A 91 -9.02 -10.18 -0.65
C ALA A 91 -8.69 -10.10 -2.15
N ILE A 92 -7.62 -9.39 -2.53
CA ILE A 92 -7.11 -9.36 -3.91
C ILE A 92 -6.67 -10.75 -4.36
N SER A 93 -5.80 -11.41 -3.61
CA SER A 93 -5.26 -12.71 -3.99
C SER A 93 -6.32 -13.82 -4.09
N SER A 94 -7.45 -13.66 -3.40
CA SER A 94 -8.58 -14.60 -3.42
C SER A 94 -9.65 -14.26 -4.43
N SER A 95 -9.57 -13.12 -5.12
CA SER A 95 -10.64 -12.62 -5.98
C SER A 95 -10.65 -13.23 -7.40
N GLY A 96 -9.54 -13.83 -7.84
CA GLY A 96 -9.38 -14.28 -9.23
C GLY A 96 -8.94 -13.20 -10.21
N CYS A 97 -8.92 -11.91 -9.83
CA CYS A 97 -8.45 -10.86 -10.73
C CYS A 97 -6.94 -10.93 -10.97
N ARG A 98 -6.49 -10.41 -12.10
CA ARG A 98 -5.06 -10.18 -12.35
C ARG A 98 -4.60 -9.02 -11.47
N TYR A 99 -3.48 -9.16 -10.75
CA TYR A 99 -3.03 -8.11 -9.85
C TYR A 99 -1.52 -8.00 -9.73
N VAL A 100 -1.09 -6.80 -9.33
CA VAL A 100 0.23 -6.48 -8.80
C VAL A 100 0.04 -5.76 -7.49
N THR A 101 0.44 -6.37 -6.38
CA THR A 101 0.44 -5.72 -5.06
C THR A 101 1.86 -5.33 -4.71
N ILE A 102 2.08 -4.04 -4.38
CA ILE A 102 3.40 -3.49 -4.08
C ILE A 102 3.40 -3.03 -2.62
N ARG A 103 4.24 -3.64 -1.80
CA ARG A 103 4.51 -3.19 -0.44
C ARG A 103 5.56 -2.09 -0.45
N SER A 104 5.23 -0.96 0.16
CA SER A 104 6.14 0.17 0.30
C SER A 104 6.23 0.62 1.74
N SER A 105 7.33 1.28 2.10
CA SER A 105 7.52 1.85 3.43
C SER A 105 7.86 3.33 3.33
N TRP A 106 7.45 4.10 4.35
CA TRP A 106 7.86 5.48 4.58
C TRP A 106 7.75 6.35 3.33
N LEU A 107 6.61 6.28 2.63
CA LEU A 107 6.34 7.08 1.43
C LEU A 107 6.45 8.58 1.75
N PHE A 108 7.24 9.28 0.94
CA PHE A 108 7.41 10.71 1.04
C PHE A 108 7.44 11.38 -0.34
N SER A 109 7.06 12.64 -0.38
CA SER A 109 7.17 13.51 -1.56
C SER A 109 7.06 14.97 -1.16
N GLU A 110 7.28 15.86 -2.12
CA GLU A 110 6.97 17.29 -2.03
C GLU A 110 5.47 17.58 -1.90
N HIS A 111 4.61 16.64 -2.28
CA HIS A 111 3.16 16.76 -2.21
C HIS A 111 2.60 16.13 -0.93
N GLY A 112 1.44 16.63 -0.47
CA GLY A 112 0.73 16.10 0.69
C GLY A 112 1.49 16.24 2.01
N GLU A 113 1.00 15.58 3.05
CA GLU A 113 1.62 15.51 4.38
C GLU A 113 2.37 14.19 4.53
N ASN A 114 3.62 14.26 5.00
CA ASN A 114 4.46 13.10 5.27
C ASN A 114 5.40 13.35 6.45
N PHE A 115 6.08 12.30 6.91
CA PHE A 115 6.96 12.37 8.07
C PHE A 115 8.11 13.37 7.87
N MET A 116 8.75 13.38 6.70
CA MET A 116 9.87 14.29 6.40
C MET A 116 9.43 15.76 6.50
N LYS A 117 8.31 16.13 5.87
CA LYS A 117 7.77 17.50 5.92
C LYS A 117 7.39 17.92 7.34
N ARG A 118 6.86 16.97 8.14
CA ARG A 118 6.55 17.22 9.55
C ARG A 118 7.82 17.48 10.35
N ILE A 119 8.89 16.72 10.14
CA ILE A 119 10.19 16.96 10.79
C ILE A 119 10.75 18.32 10.41
N LEU A 120 10.79 18.66 9.13
CA LEU A 120 11.27 19.97 8.65
C LEU A 120 10.49 21.13 9.25
N ARG A 121 9.16 21.03 9.29
CA ARG A 121 8.29 22.06 9.89
C ARG A 121 8.52 22.21 11.39
N ASN A 122 8.68 21.11 12.11
CA ASN A 122 8.95 21.16 13.54
C ASN A 122 10.35 21.68 13.85
N ALA A 123 11.35 21.35 13.01
CA ALA A 123 12.71 21.86 13.18
C ALA A 123 12.83 23.38 13.06
N THR A 124 11.95 24.01 12.29
CA THR A 124 11.90 25.50 12.18
C THR A 124 11.32 26.15 13.42
N ASN A 125 10.49 25.44 14.20
CA ASN A 125 9.73 26.01 15.31
C ASN A 125 10.19 25.52 16.70
N GLN A 126 11.07 24.53 16.77
CA GLN A 126 11.50 23.89 18.02
C GLN A 126 13.01 23.70 18.05
N GLN A 127 13.64 24.01 19.18
CA GLN A 127 15.08 23.80 19.39
C GLN A 127 15.44 22.33 19.53
N THR A 128 14.50 21.48 19.93
CA THR A 128 14.75 20.04 20.17
C THR A 128 13.61 19.23 19.56
N LEU A 129 13.95 18.27 18.70
CA LEU A 129 13.01 17.30 18.16
C LEU A 129 13.22 15.94 18.85
N ARG A 130 12.11 15.33 19.29
CA ARG A 130 12.12 13.94 19.75
C ARG A 130 11.63 13.05 18.63
N VAL A 131 12.48 12.13 18.21
CA VAL A 131 12.20 11.17 17.11
C VAL A 131 12.44 9.76 17.64
N VAL A 132 11.60 8.82 17.23
CA VAL A 132 11.80 7.39 17.53
C VAL A 132 13.07 6.92 16.84
N SER A 133 13.97 6.27 17.59
CA SER A 133 15.26 5.76 17.10
C SER A 133 15.31 4.22 16.98
N SER A 134 14.26 3.54 17.45
CA SER A 134 14.16 2.08 17.45
C SER A 134 13.55 1.49 16.18
N GLU A 135 13.01 2.32 15.30
CA GLU A 135 12.41 1.87 14.05
C GLU A 135 13.45 1.92 12.92
N THR A 136 13.51 0.85 12.15
CA THR A 136 14.33 0.74 10.93
C THR A 136 13.42 0.54 9.73
N GLY A 137 13.62 1.28 8.66
CA GLY A 137 12.82 1.19 7.45
C GLY A 137 13.52 1.81 6.25
N CYS A 138 12.95 1.60 5.07
CA CYS A 138 13.45 2.15 3.81
C CYS A 138 12.51 3.26 3.33
N PRO A 139 12.94 4.53 3.33
CA PRO A 139 12.15 5.61 2.74
C PRO A 139 11.91 5.36 1.24
N THR A 140 10.68 5.54 0.79
CA THR A 140 10.29 5.40 -0.62
C THR A 140 9.86 6.75 -1.17
N TYR A 141 10.55 7.26 -2.20
CA TYR A 141 10.14 8.47 -2.88
C TYR A 141 8.96 8.18 -3.81
N ALA A 142 7.81 8.81 -3.57
CA ALA A 142 6.57 8.48 -4.26
C ALA A 142 6.63 8.65 -5.80
N PRO A 143 7.32 9.67 -6.37
CA PRO A 143 7.54 9.74 -7.82
C PRO A 143 8.34 8.56 -8.39
N ASP A 144 9.31 8.01 -7.65
CA ASP A 144 10.08 6.84 -8.12
C ASP A 144 9.20 5.58 -8.08
N LEU A 145 8.38 5.41 -7.04
CA LEU A 145 7.38 4.34 -7.01
C LEU A 145 6.40 4.45 -8.19
N ALA A 146 5.92 5.66 -8.50
CA ALA A 146 5.04 5.88 -9.64
C ALA A 146 5.71 5.51 -10.97
N ARG A 147 6.98 5.90 -11.18
CA ARG A 147 7.75 5.49 -12.37
C ARG A 147 7.94 3.97 -12.43
N ALA A 148 8.25 3.33 -11.30
CA ALA A 148 8.39 1.88 -11.23
C ALA A 148 7.09 1.16 -11.60
N ILE A 149 5.94 1.67 -11.17
CA ILE A 149 4.62 1.15 -11.56
C ILE A 149 4.43 1.26 -13.08
N VAL A 150 4.73 2.41 -13.68
CA VAL A 150 4.59 2.60 -15.13
C VAL A 150 5.50 1.64 -15.90
N LEU A 151 6.76 1.52 -15.51
CA LEU A 151 7.71 0.59 -16.12
C LEU A 151 7.28 -0.88 -15.95
N CYS A 152 6.72 -1.23 -14.80
CA CYS A 152 6.15 -2.54 -14.56
C CYS A 152 4.99 -2.80 -15.54
N LEU A 153 4.06 -1.86 -15.67
CA LEU A 153 2.92 -1.97 -16.57
C LEU A 153 3.35 -2.10 -18.05
N GLU A 154 4.39 -1.39 -18.47
CA GLU A 154 4.95 -1.51 -19.83
C GLU A 154 5.48 -2.94 -20.10
N LYS A 155 6.22 -3.50 -19.14
CA LYS A 155 6.74 -4.88 -19.24
C LYS A 155 5.64 -5.95 -19.17
N LEU A 156 4.55 -5.67 -18.49
CA LEU A 156 3.43 -6.59 -18.33
C LEU A 156 2.50 -6.64 -19.55
N LYS A 157 2.61 -5.71 -20.51
CA LYS A 157 1.81 -5.74 -21.75
C LYS A 157 1.97 -7.05 -22.51
N ASP A 158 3.17 -7.66 -22.46
CA ASP A 158 3.51 -8.89 -23.15
C ASP A 158 3.37 -10.15 -22.26
N CYS A 159 2.94 -9.98 -21.02
CA CYS A 159 2.85 -11.04 -20.02
C CYS A 159 1.39 -11.50 -19.81
N HIS A 160 1.09 -12.76 -20.09
CA HIS A 160 -0.28 -13.29 -20.06
C HIS A 160 -0.88 -13.43 -18.65
N SER A 161 -0.09 -13.36 -17.59
CA SER A 161 -0.57 -13.51 -16.20
C SER A 161 0.29 -12.76 -15.21
N PRO A 162 0.23 -11.41 -15.20
CA PRO A 162 0.91 -10.65 -14.16
C PRO A 162 0.12 -10.75 -12.85
N THR A 163 0.48 -11.71 -12.04
CA THR A 163 -0.10 -11.87 -10.71
C THR A 163 1.03 -12.02 -9.73
N GLY A 164 1.12 -11.10 -8.77
CA GLY A 164 2.21 -11.15 -7.81
C GLY A 164 2.16 -10.09 -6.72
N LEU A 165 2.90 -10.40 -5.68
CA LEU A 165 3.20 -9.55 -4.55
C LEU A 165 4.68 -9.15 -4.62
N TYR A 166 4.97 -7.86 -4.45
CA TYR A 166 6.31 -7.26 -4.59
C TYR A 166 6.60 -6.31 -3.44
#